data_7720245c09a8543cc40cfde9780c18b8
#
_entry.id   7720245c09a8543cc40cfde9780c18b8
#
_cell.length_a   1.000
_cell.length_b   1.000
_cell.length_c   1.000
_cell.angle_alpha   90.00
_cell.angle_beta   90.00
_cell.angle_gamma   90.00
#
_symmetry.space_group_name_H-M   'P 1'
#
loop_
_entity.id
_entity.type
_entity.pdbx_description
1 polymer ?
#
loop_
_entity_poly.entity_id
_entity_poly.type
_entity_poly.pdbx_seq_one_letter_code
_entity_poly.pdbx_strand_id
1 'polypeptide(L)'
;MSKKMKIALRCVLVALALMIVGVAVYVMWDRGVFITDNSAAVGGEWMTWNGKLYVQISGEYSGGRAIAKTKDGNTMIHEVKGDPSHTFMVASSFLDRRLYVLESYQIPQSGELTTVCWNGTFITDTAFLDAMAKIEAEKTTSFTYETDGIYAWRDNQRMKNLYFAYENCPVTTIYKGYMGKVNGEWVITTEISYDQPNKYMMPESYHVGCYRIPMEYWELLEKHFNLK
;
A
#
# COMPACT_ATOMS: atom_id res chain seq x y z
N MET A 1 -16.08 50.78 19.08
CA MET A 1 -16.43 49.42 18.59
C MET A 1 -17.90 49.17 18.92
N SER A 2 -18.74 48.89 17.91
CA SER A 2 -20.19 48.69 18.11
C SER A 2 -20.46 47.38 18.89
N LYS A 3 -21.61 47.30 19.58
CA LYS A 3 -22.02 46.09 20.33
C LYS A 3 -22.02 44.82 19.43
N LYS A 4 -22.45 44.96 18.18
CA LYS A 4 -22.41 43.88 17.16
C LYS A 4 -21.00 43.40 16.84
N MET A 5 -20.04 44.32 16.73
CA MET A 5 -18.64 43.99 16.44
C MET A 5 -17.95 43.27 17.61
N LYS A 6 -18.32 43.62 18.87
CA LYS A 6 -17.81 42.92 20.08
C LYS A 6 -18.33 41.47 20.14
N ILE A 7 -19.60 41.26 19.76
CA ILE A 7 -20.20 39.88 19.68
C ILE A 7 -19.52 39.07 18.59
N ALA A 8 -19.39 39.62 17.38
CA ALA A 8 -18.72 38.96 16.28
C ALA A 8 -17.28 38.56 16.62
N LEU A 9 -16.53 39.45 17.26
CA LEU A 9 -15.15 39.14 17.69
C LEU A 9 -15.10 38.03 18.73
N ARG A 10 -16.04 38.00 19.70
CA ARG A 10 -16.12 36.89 20.66
C ARG A 10 -16.44 35.55 19.98
N CYS A 11 -17.37 35.56 19.03
CA CYS A 11 -17.69 34.32 18.27
C CYS A 11 -16.48 33.79 17.49
N VAL A 12 -15.71 34.70 16.87
CA VAL A 12 -14.48 34.33 16.14
C VAL A 12 -13.43 33.76 17.10
N LEU A 13 -13.22 34.39 18.26
CA LEU A 13 -12.26 33.89 19.26
C LEU A 13 -12.65 32.52 19.81
N VAL A 14 -13.94 32.30 20.08
CA VAL A 14 -14.44 30.98 20.52
C VAL A 14 -14.23 29.92 19.44
N ALA A 15 -14.57 30.24 18.19
CA ALA A 15 -14.35 29.31 17.06
C ALA A 15 -12.87 28.95 16.89
N LEU A 16 -11.99 29.95 17.02
CA LEU A 16 -10.53 29.73 16.95
C LEU A 16 -10.02 28.85 18.08
N ALA A 17 -10.50 29.09 19.31
CA ALA A 17 -10.15 28.27 20.48
C ALA A 17 -10.62 26.81 20.30
N LEU A 18 -11.85 26.58 19.80
CA LEU A 18 -12.36 25.25 19.52
C LEU A 18 -11.55 24.55 18.41
N MET A 19 -11.12 25.29 17.39
CA MET A 19 -10.26 24.74 16.32
C MET A 19 -8.89 24.30 16.89
N ILE A 20 -8.26 25.14 17.73
CA ILE A 20 -6.97 24.81 18.36
C ILE A 20 -7.11 23.55 19.25
N VAL A 21 -8.16 23.47 20.06
CA VAL A 21 -8.43 22.29 20.88
C VAL A 21 -8.67 21.07 20.01
N GLY A 22 -9.44 21.19 18.92
CA GLY A 22 -9.68 20.10 17.98
C GLY A 22 -8.38 19.58 17.34
N VAL A 23 -7.51 20.48 16.90
CA VAL A 23 -6.19 20.13 16.34
C VAL A 23 -5.32 19.47 17.41
N ALA A 24 -5.28 20.00 18.63
CA ALA A 24 -4.50 19.42 19.72
C ALA A 24 -4.97 17.99 20.06
N VAL A 25 -6.28 17.77 20.16
CA VAL A 25 -6.88 16.43 20.41
C VAL A 25 -6.53 15.48 19.26
N TYR A 26 -6.65 15.96 18.02
CA TYR A 26 -6.30 15.16 16.85
C TYR A 26 -4.82 14.74 16.87
N VAL A 27 -3.89 15.68 17.13
CA VAL A 27 -2.45 15.40 17.24
C VAL A 27 -2.16 14.43 18.40
N MET A 28 -2.81 14.59 19.54
CA MET A 28 -2.65 13.68 20.67
C MET A 28 -3.19 12.27 20.36
N TRP A 29 -4.28 12.18 19.60
CA TRP A 29 -4.82 10.91 19.10
C TRP A 29 -3.88 10.24 18.14
N ASP A 30 -3.39 10.99 17.14
CA ASP A 30 -2.44 10.50 16.13
C ASP A 30 -1.11 10.04 16.76
N ARG A 31 -0.65 10.73 17.79
CA ARG A 31 0.55 10.35 18.57
C ARG A 31 0.28 9.26 19.60
N GLY A 32 -0.92 8.68 19.64
CA GLY A 32 -1.27 7.58 20.54
C GLY A 32 -1.18 7.91 22.02
N VAL A 33 -1.32 9.18 22.40
CA VAL A 33 -1.31 9.61 23.81
C VAL A 33 -2.39 8.90 24.62
N PHE A 34 -3.51 8.60 24.00
CA PHE A 34 -4.66 7.91 24.63
C PHE A 34 -4.54 6.38 24.58
N ILE A 35 -3.49 5.82 23.97
CA ILE A 35 -3.28 4.37 23.92
C ILE A 35 -2.64 3.92 25.22
N THR A 36 -3.33 3.09 25.96
CA THR A 36 -2.88 2.53 27.24
C THR A 36 -2.19 1.19 27.09
N ASP A 37 -2.50 0.43 26.03
CA ASP A 37 -1.86 -0.85 25.74
C ASP A 37 -0.42 -0.62 25.27
N ASN A 38 0.54 -1.04 26.10
CA ASN A 38 1.98 -0.98 25.85
C ASN A 38 2.63 -2.36 25.84
N SER A 39 1.84 -3.39 25.55
CA SER A 39 2.30 -4.79 25.55
C SER A 39 3.05 -5.21 24.29
N ALA A 40 3.04 -4.36 23.24
CA ALA A 40 3.69 -4.70 21.99
C ALA A 40 5.24 -4.61 22.11
N ALA A 41 5.92 -5.54 21.42
CA ALA A 41 7.36 -5.49 21.17
C ALA A 41 7.60 -5.68 19.67
N VAL A 42 8.47 -4.85 19.08
CA VAL A 42 8.74 -4.85 17.64
C VAL A 42 10.24 -5.02 17.43
N GLY A 43 10.60 -6.08 16.70
CA GLY A 43 11.92 -6.30 16.11
C GLY A 43 11.93 -5.94 14.63
N GLY A 44 13.05 -6.19 13.94
CA GLY A 44 13.13 -5.94 12.48
C GLY A 44 12.10 -6.76 11.70
N GLU A 45 12.17 -8.09 11.85
CA GLU A 45 11.37 -9.04 11.07
C GLU A 45 10.19 -9.64 11.83
N TRP A 46 10.01 -9.28 13.09
CA TRP A 46 8.97 -9.82 13.96
C TRP A 46 8.33 -8.75 14.86
N MET A 47 7.15 -9.05 15.32
CA MET A 47 6.40 -8.28 16.30
C MET A 47 5.65 -9.23 17.24
N THR A 48 5.56 -8.91 18.52
CA THR A 48 4.66 -9.58 19.44
C THR A 48 3.63 -8.61 19.99
N TRP A 49 2.39 -9.08 20.11
CA TRP A 49 1.29 -8.36 20.73
C TRP A 49 0.26 -9.34 21.28
N ASN A 50 -0.22 -9.11 22.50
CA ASN A 50 -1.17 -10.00 23.20
C ASN A 50 -0.74 -11.49 23.21
N GLY A 51 0.55 -11.75 23.39
CA GLY A 51 1.11 -13.11 23.39
C GLY A 51 1.16 -13.80 22.04
N LYS A 52 0.80 -13.13 20.97
CA LYS A 52 0.88 -13.63 19.59
C LYS A 52 2.15 -13.14 18.91
N LEU A 53 2.73 -13.98 18.05
CA LEU A 53 3.86 -13.65 17.21
C LEU A 53 3.39 -13.31 15.80
N TYR A 54 3.95 -12.26 15.24
CA TYR A 54 3.72 -11.78 13.89
C TYR A 54 5.06 -11.67 13.15
N VAL A 55 5.05 -11.98 11.87
CA VAL A 55 6.22 -11.89 10.99
C VAL A 55 6.03 -10.80 9.96
N GLN A 56 7.11 -10.10 9.62
CA GLN A 56 7.07 -9.01 8.64
C GLN A 56 6.80 -9.56 7.24
N ILE A 57 5.95 -8.86 6.51
CA ILE A 57 5.66 -9.14 5.11
C ILE A 57 5.68 -7.87 4.29
N SER A 58 5.77 -8.02 2.97
CA SER A 58 5.55 -6.94 2.02
C SER A 58 4.12 -6.96 1.50
N GLY A 59 3.54 -5.79 1.25
CA GLY A 59 2.19 -5.68 0.70
C GLY A 59 1.61 -4.28 0.88
N GLU A 60 0.46 -4.06 0.24
CA GLU A 60 -0.31 -2.82 0.37
C GLU A 60 -1.53 -3.07 1.26
N TYR A 61 -1.89 -2.08 2.05
CA TYR A 61 -2.97 -2.17 3.02
C TYR A 61 -3.67 -0.83 3.25
N SER A 62 -4.91 -0.88 3.68
CA SER A 62 -5.60 0.29 4.21
C SER A 62 -5.35 0.39 5.71
N GLY A 63 -4.73 1.47 6.16
CA GLY A 63 -4.45 1.70 7.58
C GLY A 63 -5.73 1.89 8.39
N GLY A 64 -5.76 1.27 9.57
CA GLY A 64 -6.76 1.45 10.61
C GLY A 64 -6.25 2.32 11.76
N ARG A 65 -7.00 2.32 12.86
CA ARG A 65 -6.64 3.08 14.06
C ARG A 65 -5.44 2.45 14.79
N ALA A 66 -4.74 3.27 15.55
CA ALA A 66 -3.74 2.79 16.47
C ALA A 66 -4.42 2.13 17.69
N ILE A 67 -3.95 0.95 18.09
CA ILE A 67 -4.56 0.13 19.16
C ILE A 67 -3.60 -0.23 20.29
N ALA A 68 -2.30 -0.24 20.00
CA ALA A 68 -1.26 -0.51 20.98
C ALA A 68 0.01 0.30 20.67
N LYS A 69 0.98 0.26 21.56
CA LYS A 69 2.32 0.82 21.37
C LYS A 69 3.38 -0.04 22.03
N THR A 70 4.61 0.16 21.66
CA THR A 70 5.75 -0.43 22.36
C THR A 70 5.92 0.20 23.74
N LYS A 71 6.59 -0.52 24.65
CA LYS A 71 6.80 -0.07 26.03
C LYS A 71 7.54 1.26 26.13
N ASP A 72 8.45 1.54 25.20
CA ASP A 72 9.16 2.81 25.08
C ASP A 72 8.35 3.92 24.41
N GLY A 73 7.16 3.59 23.86
CA GLY A 73 6.27 4.50 23.18
C GLY A 73 6.72 4.98 21.80
N ASN A 74 7.82 4.43 21.26
CA ASN A 74 8.42 4.88 20.01
C ASN A 74 7.74 4.31 18.77
N THR A 75 7.05 3.17 18.92
CA THR A 75 6.35 2.49 17.82
C THR A 75 4.88 2.29 18.15
N MET A 76 4.03 2.72 17.25
CA MET A 76 2.58 2.54 17.32
C MET A 76 2.18 1.29 16.55
N ILE A 77 1.23 0.54 17.08
CA ILE A 77 0.63 -0.61 16.43
C ILE A 77 -0.77 -0.25 15.97
N HIS A 78 -0.99 -0.42 14.67
CA HIS A 78 -2.27 -0.12 14.03
C HIS A 78 -2.92 -1.41 13.54
N GLU A 79 -4.23 -1.45 13.61
CA GLU A 79 -5.01 -2.47 12.90
C GLU A 79 -4.97 -2.22 11.38
N VAL A 80 -5.20 -3.26 10.61
CA VAL A 80 -5.49 -3.15 9.18
C VAL A 80 -7.00 -3.04 9.00
N LYS A 81 -7.43 -2.07 8.20
CA LYS A 81 -8.86 -1.86 7.93
C LYS A 81 -9.45 -3.08 7.22
N GLY A 82 -10.57 -3.58 7.73
CA GLY A 82 -11.21 -4.79 7.21
C GLY A 82 -10.70 -6.11 7.83
N ASP A 83 -9.79 -6.03 8.81
CA ASP A 83 -9.28 -7.19 9.55
C ASP A 83 -9.65 -7.13 11.05
N PRO A 84 -10.90 -7.43 11.44
CA PRO A 84 -11.31 -7.40 12.85
C PRO A 84 -10.65 -8.48 13.72
N SER A 85 -10.05 -9.50 13.10
CA SER A 85 -9.34 -10.59 13.78
C SER A 85 -7.92 -10.24 14.19
N HIS A 86 -7.42 -9.11 13.70
CA HIS A 86 -6.03 -8.68 13.89
C HIS A 86 -5.03 -9.73 13.40
N THR A 87 -5.34 -10.36 12.28
CA THR A 87 -4.44 -11.27 11.56
C THR A 87 -3.27 -10.50 10.96
N PHE A 88 -3.54 -9.27 10.52
CA PHE A 88 -2.56 -8.33 9.99
C PHE A 88 -2.45 -7.10 10.88
N MET A 89 -1.25 -6.63 11.08
CA MET A 89 -0.95 -5.48 11.93
C MET A 89 0.09 -4.60 11.27
N VAL A 90 0.08 -3.33 11.58
CA VAL A 90 1.08 -2.38 11.10
C VAL A 90 1.81 -1.76 12.28
N ALA A 91 3.12 -1.90 12.31
CA ALA A 91 3.96 -1.13 13.22
C ALA A 91 4.44 0.13 12.51
N SER A 92 4.25 1.29 13.13
CA SER A 92 4.70 2.57 12.61
C SER A 92 5.58 3.30 13.62
N SER A 93 6.74 3.73 13.19
CA SER A 93 7.63 4.66 13.89
C SER A 93 7.70 5.97 13.11
N PHE A 94 8.51 6.92 13.57
CA PHE A 94 8.64 8.25 12.95
C PHE A 94 8.95 8.22 11.44
N LEU A 95 9.74 7.25 10.97
CA LEU A 95 10.20 7.18 9.58
C LEU A 95 9.85 5.88 8.86
N ASP A 96 9.25 4.92 9.55
CA ASP A 96 9.09 3.57 9.02
C ASP A 96 7.71 3.01 9.34
N ARG A 97 7.14 2.31 8.36
CA ARG A 97 5.90 1.53 8.51
C ARG A 97 6.12 0.15 7.97
N ARG A 98 5.81 -0.85 8.78
CA ARG A 98 5.99 -2.27 8.44
C ARG A 98 4.71 -3.02 8.65
N LEU A 99 4.36 -3.84 7.67
CA LEU A 99 3.22 -4.74 7.72
C LEU A 99 3.68 -6.08 8.29
N TYR A 100 2.86 -6.62 9.18
CA TYR A 100 3.09 -7.91 9.83
C TYR A 100 1.85 -8.78 9.70
N VAL A 101 2.06 -10.08 9.61
CA VAL A 101 1.00 -11.10 9.60
C VAL A 101 1.20 -12.06 10.76
N LEU A 102 0.12 -12.53 11.36
CA LEU A 102 0.16 -13.56 12.39
C LEU A 102 0.92 -14.79 11.85
N GLU A 103 1.94 -15.26 12.58
CA GLU A 103 2.83 -16.33 12.13
C GLU A 103 2.09 -17.60 11.69
N SER A 104 1.00 -17.92 12.37
CA SER A 104 0.19 -19.10 12.07
C SER A 104 -0.76 -18.94 10.86
N TYR A 105 -0.85 -17.71 10.29
CA TYR A 105 -1.75 -17.47 9.16
C TYR A 105 -1.06 -17.73 7.83
N GLN A 106 -1.74 -18.46 6.97
CA GLN A 106 -1.29 -18.71 5.60
C GLN A 106 -2.02 -17.76 4.64
N ILE A 107 -1.26 -16.88 4.01
CA ILE A 107 -1.79 -15.94 3.02
C ILE A 107 -2.21 -16.72 1.77
N PRO A 108 -3.47 -16.59 1.31
CA PRO A 108 -3.91 -17.22 0.05
C PRO A 108 -3.06 -16.76 -1.14
N GLN A 109 -2.47 -17.71 -1.86
CA GLN A 109 -1.60 -17.42 -3.03
C GLN A 109 -2.37 -17.54 -4.37
N SER A 110 -3.55 -18.11 -4.33
CA SER A 110 -4.44 -18.36 -5.48
C SER A 110 -5.88 -18.47 -4.99
N GLY A 111 -6.82 -18.59 -5.90
CA GLY A 111 -8.24 -18.66 -5.60
C GLY A 111 -9.00 -17.53 -6.29
N GLU A 112 -10.15 -17.16 -5.75
CA GLU A 112 -10.92 -16.02 -6.23
C GLU A 112 -10.16 -14.70 -6.00
N LEU A 113 -9.90 -13.95 -7.07
CA LEU A 113 -9.30 -12.62 -6.99
C LEU A 113 -10.33 -11.64 -6.42
N THR A 114 -10.07 -11.09 -5.26
CA THR A 114 -11.03 -10.24 -4.54
C THR A 114 -10.62 -8.77 -4.47
N THR A 115 -9.32 -8.50 -4.63
CA THR A 115 -8.79 -7.12 -4.60
C THR A 115 -7.55 -7.01 -5.48
N VAL A 116 -7.49 -5.92 -6.24
CA VAL A 116 -6.28 -5.47 -6.92
C VAL A 116 -5.86 -4.14 -6.33
N CYS A 117 -4.58 -4.00 -6.00
CA CYS A 117 -4.00 -2.72 -5.62
C CYS A 117 -3.00 -2.28 -6.68
N TRP A 118 -3.21 -1.09 -7.22
CA TRP A 118 -2.30 -0.43 -8.15
C TRP A 118 -1.94 0.94 -7.60
N ASN A 119 -0.66 1.16 -7.33
CA ASN A 119 -0.15 2.42 -6.77
C ASN A 119 -0.94 2.91 -5.53
N GLY A 120 -1.26 2.02 -4.60
CA GLY A 120 -2.03 2.35 -3.39
C GLY A 120 -3.54 2.52 -3.60
N THR A 121 -4.05 2.38 -4.83
CA THR A 121 -5.49 2.38 -5.12
C THR A 121 -6.02 0.96 -5.08
N PHE A 122 -6.95 0.70 -4.16
CA PHE A 122 -7.60 -0.61 -4.01
C PHE A 122 -8.88 -0.67 -4.84
N ILE A 123 -8.99 -1.71 -5.67
CA ILE A 123 -10.11 -1.93 -6.60
C ILE A 123 -10.74 -3.27 -6.28
N THR A 124 -12.06 -3.26 -6.07
CA THR A 124 -12.88 -4.43 -5.77
C THR A 124 -14.08 -4.56 -6.75
N ASP A 125 -14.08 -3.79 -7.85
CA ASP A 125 -15.11 -3.89 -8.90
C ASP A 125 -15.01 -5.24 -9.60
N THR A 126 -16.08 -6.01 -9.61
CA THR A 126 -16.10 -7.40 -10.12
C THR A 126 -15.68 -7.47 -11.58
N ALA A 127 -16.18 -6.57 -12.44
CA ALA A 127 -15.81 -6.59 -13.85
C ALA A 127 -14.32 -6.33 -14.06
N PHE A 128 -13.74 -5.46 -13.23
CA PHE A 128 -12.30 -5.20 -13.24
C PHE A 128 -11.50 -6.42 -12.74
N LEU A 129 -11.94 -7.06 -11.65
CA LEU A 129 -11.28 -8.25 -11.11
C LEU A 129 -11.28 -9.41 -12.10
N ASP A 130 -12.42 -9.65 -12.76
CA ASP A 130 -12.56 -10.67 -13.81
C ASP A 130 -11.61 -10.41 -14.99
N ALA A 131 -11.50 -9.16 -15.42
CA ALA A 131 -10.57 -8.76 -16.48
C ALA A 131 -9.12 -8.98 -16.06
N MET A 132 -8.76 -8.57 -14.84
CA MET A 132 -7.40 -8.75 -14.32
C MET A 132 -7.03 -10.23 -14.13
N ALA A 133 -7.98 -11.07 -13.72
CA ALA A 133 -7.77 -12.51 -13.62
C ALA A 133 -7.50 -13.15 -14.99
N LYS A 134 -8.23 -12.74 -16.05
CA LYS A 134 -7.99 -13.18 -17.43
C LYS A 134 -6.64 -12.72 -17.95
N ILE A 135 -6.33 -11.43 -17.80
CA ILE A 135 -5.03 -10.85 -18.17
C ILE A 135 -3.90 -11.64 -17.51
N GLU A 136 -4.01 -11.94 -16.22
CA GLU A 136 -2.99 -12.69 -15.48
C GLU A 136 -2.83 -14.13 -15.98
N ALA A 137 -3.93 -14.79 -16.37
CA ALA A 137 -3.91 -16.16 -16.90
C ALA A 137 -3.31 -16.25 -18.31
N GLU A 138 -3.50 -15.21 -19.13
CA GLU A 138 -3.10 -15.18 -20.54
C GLU A 138 -1.74 -14.52 -20.77
N LYS A 139 -1.22 -13.80 -19.75
CA LYS A 139 -0.02 -12.98 -19.94
C LYS A 139 1.20 -13.83 -20.32
N THR A 140 1.80 -13.44 -21.42
CA THR A 140 3.08 -13.97 -21.92
C THR A 140 3.94 -12.81 -22.40
N THR A 141 5.26 -12.95 -22.38
CA THR A 141 6.14 -11.88 -22.85
C THR A 141 5.88 -11.56 -24.32
N SER A 142 5.38 -10.36 -24.60
CA SER A 142 5.11 -9.87 -25.97
C SER A 142 6.32 -9.15 -26.56
N PHE A 143 7.10 -8.49 -25.72
CA PHE A 143 8.33 -7.78 -26.06
C PHE A 143 9.20 -7.56 -24.84
N THR A 144 10.47 -7.21 -25.06
CA THR A 144 11.43 -6.95 -23.98
C THR A 144 12.00 -5.54 -24.14
N TYR A 145 12.10 -4.83 -23.01
CA TYR A 145 12.84 -3.59 -22.89
C TYR A 145 14.23 -3.86 -22.32
N GLU A 146 15.24 -3.18 -22.89
CA GLU A 146 16.57 -3.09 -22.30
C GLU A 146 16.75 -1.72 -21.64
N THR A 147 17.30 -1.68 -20.44
CA THR A 147 17.51 -0.44 -19.68
C THR A 147 18.67 -0.58 -18.71
N ASP A 148 19.41 0.51 -18.50
CA ASP A 148 20.53 0.58 -17.56
C ASP A 148 20.07 0.64 -16.10
N GLY A 149 18.75 0.89 -15.86
CA GLY A 149 18.22 0.99 -14.52
C GLY A 149 16.70 0.80 -14.44
N ILE A 150 16.29 -0.26 -13.75
CA ILE A 150 14.88 -0.63 -13.62
C ILE A 150 14.01 0.47 -12.97
N TYR A 151 14.54 1.19 -11.99
CA TYR A 151 13.80 2.27 -11.32
C TYR A 151 13.61 3.48 -12.25
N ALA A 152 14.65 3.89 -12.97
CA ALA A 152 14.58 4.97 -13.94
C ALA A 152 13.61 4.62 -15.09
N TRP A 153 13.66 3.39 -15.58
CA TRP A 153 12.72 2.90 -16.59
C TRP A 153 11.28 2.96 -16.08
N ARG A 154 11.03 2.40 -14.90
CA ARG A 154 9.71 2.40 -14.26
C ARG A 154 9.14 3.80 -14.13
N ASP A 155 9.94 4.74 -13.62
CA ASP A 155 9.50 6.11 -13.37
C ASP A 155 9.27 6.89 -14.68
N ASN A 156 10.15 6.72 -15.69
CA ASN A 156 10.01 7.33 -17.01
C ASN A 156 8.76 6.82 -17.75
N GLN A 157 8.44 5.54 -17.61
CA GLN A 157 7.24 4.93 -18.21
C GLN A 157 6.01 5.03 -17.32
N ARG A 158 6.10 5.71 -16.15
CA ARG A 158 5.01 5.83 -15.17
C ARG A 158 4.41 4.48 -14.76
N MET A 159 5.23 3.44 -14.76
CA MET A 159 4.85 2.10 -14.32
C MET A 159 4.68 2.08 -12.80
N LYS A 160 3.64 1.42 -12.32
CA LYS A 160 3.30 1.33 -10.89
C LYS A 160 3.20 -0.11 -10.44
N ASN A 161 3.51 -0.35 -9.18
CA ASN A 161 3.37 -1.67 -8.57
C ASN A 161 1.94 -2.17 -8.67
N LEU A 162 1.81 -3.45 -8.97
CA LEU A 162 0.56 -4.18 -9.04
C LEU A 162 0.59 -5.32 -8.02
N TYR A 163 -0.40 -5.36 -7.14
CA TYR A 163 -0.56 -6.40 -6.13
C TYR A 163 -1.96 -6.98 -6.19
N PHE A 164 -2.07 -8.26 -5.87
CA PHE A 164 -3.33 -8.99 -5.80
C PHE A 164 -3.60 -9.49 -4.38
N ALA A 165 -4.90 -9.63 -4.05
CA ALA A 165 -5.37 -10.39 -2.91
C ALA A 165 -6.43 -11.39 -3.35
N TYR A 166 -6.37 -12.57 -2.80
CA TYR A 166 -7.30 -13.67 -3.05
C TYR A 166 -8.12 -13.96 -1.78
N GLU A 167 -9.33 -14.51 -1.98
CA GLU A 167 -10.18 -15.06 -0.90
C GLU A 167 -10.45 -14.07 0.25
N ASN A 168 -10.77 -12.81 -0.10
CA ASN A 168 -11.07 -11.73 0.85
C ASN A 168 -9.92 -11.41 1.84
N CYS A 169 -8.68 -11.68 1.48
CA CYS A 169 -7.54 -11.22 2.25
C CYS A 169 -7.55 -9.68 2.35
N PRO A 170 -7.51 -9.08 3.55
CA PRO A 170 -7.61 -7.63 3.73
C PRO A 170 -6.37 -6.84 3.30
N VAL A 171 -5.33 -7.54 2.88
CA VAL A 171 -4.07 -6.97 2.37
C VAL A 171 -3.75 -7.55 1.01
N THR A 172 -3.16 -6.74 0.12
CA THR A 172 -2.69 -7.20 -1.18
C THR A 172 -1.19 -7.50 -1.10
N THR A 173 -0.85 -8.76 -0.98
CA THR A 173 0.54 -9.21 -0.76
C THR A 173 1.18 -9.87 -1.96
N ILE A 174 0.37 -10.29 -2.93
CA ILE A 174 0.87 -11.02 -4.10
C ILE A 174 1.31 -10.01 -5.15
N TYR A 175 2.60 -9.76 -5.19
CA TYR A 175 3.20 -8.87 -6.18
C TYR A 175 3.14 -9.49 -7.58
N LYS A 176 2.61 -8.75 -8.55
CA LYS A 176 2.41 -9.17 -9.94
C LYS A 176 3.28 -8.42 -10.95
N GLY A 177 4.14 -7.55 -10.47
CA GLY A 177 5.02 -6.76 -11.31
C GLY A 177 4.62 -5.29 -11.36
N TYR A 178 4.95 -4.64 -12.47
CA TYR A 178 4.59 -3.26 -12.76
C TYR A 178 3.54 -3.23 -13.87
N MET A 179 2.61 -2.31 -13.77
CA MET A 179 1.60 -2.05 -14.82
C MET A 179 1.52 -0.56 -15.11
N GLY A 180 1.34 -0.20 -16.37
CA GLY A 180 1.22 1.20 -16.81
C GLY A 180 1.16 1.32 -18.33
N LYS A 181 1.38 2.54 -18.85
CA LYS A 181 1.41 2.79 -20.30
C LYS A 181 2.84 2.97 -20.80
N VAL A 182 3.20 2.22 -21.81
CA VAL A 182 4.47 2.33 -22.54
C VAL A 182 4.14 2.66 -23.99
N ASN A 183 4.61 3.80 -24.48
CA ASN A 183 4.29 4.31 -25.82
C ASN A 183 2.78 4.41 -26.12
N GLY A 184 1.97 4.70 -25.08
CA GLY A 184 0.53 4.80 -25.19
C GLY A 184 -0.25 3.49 -25.05
N GLU A 185 0.42 2.35 -24.99
CA GLU A 185 -0.17 1.02 -24.84
C GLU A 185 -0.13 0.57 -23.37
N TRP A 186 -1.20 -0.03 -22.88
CA TRP A 186 -1.23 -0.67 -21.57
C TRP A 186 -0.38 -1.94 -21.57
N VAL A 187 0.53 -2.03 -20.60
CA VAL A 187 1.42 -3.17 -20.44
C VAL A 187 1.52 -3.58 -18.98
N ILE A 188 1.81 -4.86 -18.76
CA ILE A 188 2.19 -5.42 -17.46
C ILE A 188 3.53 -6.15 -17.62
N THR A 189 4.43 -6.04 -16.65
CA THR A 189 5.69 -6.78 -16.66
C THR A 189 5.44 -8.26 -16.42
N THR A 190 6.13 -9.11 -17.17
CA THR A 190 6.09 -10.57 -17.03
C THR A 190 7.29 -11.09 -16.26
N GLU A 191 8.47 -10.53 -16.56
CA GLU A 191 9.72 -10.94 -15.95
C GLU A 191 10.70 -9.76 -15.94
N ILE A 192 11.68 -9.82 -15.06
CA ILE A 192 12.81 -8.90 -15.03
C ILE A 192 14.05 -9.76 -14.86
N SER A 193 14.94 -9.70 -15.84
CA SER A 193 16.26 -10.32 -15.79
C SER A 193 17.34 -9.27 -15.95
N TYR A 194 18.58 -9.64 -15.73
CA TYR A 194 19.73 -8.74 -15.87
C TYR A 194 20.95 -9.51 -16.35
N ASP A 195 21.84 -8.80 -17.02
CA ASP A 195 23.13 -9.34 -17.42
C ASP A 195 24.02 -9.65 -16.23
N GLN A 196 25.03 -10.47 -16.45
CA GLN A 196 26.01 -10.77 -15.42
C GLN A 196 26.58 -9.48 -14.82
N PRO A 197 26.72 -9.42 -13.48
CA PRO A 197 27.24 -8.24 -12.84
C PRO A 197 28.66 -7.92 -13.33
N ASN A 198 28.91 -6.64 -13.55
CA ASN A 198 30.26 -6.15 -13.84
C ASN A 198 31.20 -6.31 -12.63
N LYS A 199 32.46 -5.91 -12.76
CA LYS A 199 33.45 -5.95 -11.67
C LYS A 199 33.06 -5.20 -10.39
N TYR A 200 32.04 -4.33 -10.44
CA TYR A 200 31.49 -3.60 -9.28
C TYR A 200 30.23 -4.24 -8.72
N MET A 201 29.89 -5.46 -9.15
CA MET A 201 28.67 -6.18 -8.77
C MET A 201 27.35 -5.47 -9.15
N MET A 202 27.41 -4.57 -10.13
CA MET A 202 26.23 -3.91 -10.69
C MET A 202 25.89 -4.52 -12.05
N PRO A 203 24.61 -4.84 -12.33
CA PRO A 203 24.19 -5.28 -13.67
C PRO A 203 24.55 -4.23 -14.72
N GLU A 204 24.99 -4.66 -15.90
CA GLU A 204 25.28 -3.76 -17.02
C GLU A 204 23.97 -3.29 -17.65
N SER A 205 23.01 -4.19 -17.79
CA SER A 205 21.66 -3.85 -18.24
C SER A 205 20.60 -4.74 -17.60
N TYR A 206 19.36 -4.28 -17.66
CA TYR A 206 18.16 -5.01 -17.26
C TYR A 206 17.29 -5.28 -18.48
N HIS A 207 16.76 -6.48 -18.58
CA HIS A 207 15.80 -6.90 -19.58
C HIS A 207 14.43 -7.04 -18.94
N VAL A 208 13.49 -6.20 -19.34
CA VAL A 208 12.14 -6.14 -18.79
C VAL A 208 11.16 -6.73 -19.80
N GLY A 209 10.74 -7.96 -19.57
CA GLY A 209 9.69 -8.60 -20.35
C GLY A 209 8.34 -7.94 -20.05
N CYS A 210 7.58 -7.65 -21.09
CA CYS A 210 6.28 -7.00 -21.00
C CYS A 210 5.23 -7.73 -21.84
N TYR A 211 4.01 -7.80 -21.28
CA TYR A 211 2.81 -8.24 -21.99
C TYR A 211 1.97 -7.02 -22.37
N ARG A 212 1.57 -6.92 -23.65
CA ARG A 212 0.61 -5.91 -24.11
C ARG A 212 -0.79 -6.34 -23.71
N ILE A 213 -1.43 -5.54 -22.88
CA ILE A 213 -2.82 -5.80 -22.48
C ILE A 213 -3.73 -5.54 -23.69
N PRO A 214 -4.63 -6.49 -24.06
CA PRO A 214 -5.55 -6.31 -25.16
C PRO A 214 -6.41 -5.04 -25.06
N MET A 215 -6.64 -4.38 -26.18
CA MET A 215 -7.35 -3.09 -26.23
C MET A 215 -8.76 -3.16 -25.65
N GLU A 216 -9.39 -4.32 -25.68
CA GLU A 216 -10.73 -4.54 -25.10
C GLU A 216 -10.82 -4.27 -23.59
N TYR A 217 -9.68 -4.32 -22.87
CA TYR A 217 -9.61 -4.00 -21.44
C TYR A 217 -9.23 -2.55 -21.14
N TRP A 218 -8.80 -1.76 -22.13
CA TRP A 218 -8.23 -0.43 -21.90
C TRP A 218 -9.21 0.56 -21.29
N GLU A 219 -10.46 0.59 -21.76
CA GLU A 219 -11.49 1.47 -21.21
C GLU A 219 -11.74 1.20 -19.73
N LEU A 220 -11.75 -0.08 -19.36
CA LEU A 220 -11.92 -0.51 -17.97
C LEU A 220 -10.72 -0.09 -17.09
N LEU A 221 -9.49 -0.25 -17.59
CA LEU A 221 -8.29 0.20 -16.90
C LEU A 221 -8.26 1.72 -16.72
N GLU A 222 -8.61 2.47 -17.76
CA GLU A 222 -8.65 3.94 -17.73
C GLU A 222 -9.70 4.48 -16.76
N LYS A 223 -10.84 3.82 -16.66
CA LYS A 223 -11.89 4.16 -15.70
C LYS A 223 -11.39 4.12 -14.26
N HIS A 224 -10.56 3.13 -13.93
CA HIS A 224 -10.08 2.94 -12.56
C HIS A 224 -8.77 3.67 -12.26
N PHE A 225 -7.91 3.87 -13.24
CA PHE A 225 -6.56 4.38 -13.01
C PHE A 225 -6.34 5.85 -13.39
N ASN A 226 -7.32 6.51 -14.02
CA ASN A 226 -7.32 7.96 -14.31
C ASN A 226 -5.94 8.50 -14.77
N LEU A 227 -5.26 7.78 -15.67
CA LEU A 227 -4.01 8.23 -16.29
C LEU A 227 -4.34 9.27 -17.37
N LYS A 228 -4.60 10.49 -16.92
CA LYS A 228 -4.61 11.66 -17.81
C LYS A 228 -3.19 12.17 -18.03
#